data_c3c3283df29803eca5302ce45e731097
#
_entry.id   c3c3283df29803eca5302ce45e731097
#
_cell.length_a   1.000
_cell.length_b   1.000
_cell.length_c   1.000
_cell.angle_alpha   90.00
_cell.angle_beta   90.00
_cell.angle_gamma   90.00
#
_symmetry.space_group_name_H-M   'P 1'
#
loop_
_entity.id
_entity.type
_entity.pdbx_description
1 polymer ?
#
loop_
_entity_poly.entity_id
_entity_poly.type
_entity_poly.pdbx_seq_one_letter_code
_entity_poly.pdbx_strand_id
1 'polypeptide(L)'
;MWLHRNEVLFRQGETGPLYRIQSGLLKIVRVQEDGRQLLLNFIVPGEMIPHHSLISPKAYHGTAIALTACQVEPVAAPEWYARLAVDAPAALDVARLLQTKLRMMQERIDQLAMNSPAEKLDAFRHWIAAYLPPDTAITDLLTQEEIGQFLSIRRETVNRLLRGEC
;
A
#
# COMPACT_ATOMS: atom_id res chain seq x y z
N MET A 1 -10.58 -12.97 7.38
CA MET A 1 -10.66 -13.66 6.08
C MET A 1 -9.25 -13.86 5.52
N TRP A 2 -9.07 -14.87 4.68
CA TRP A 2 -7.83 -15.09 3.97
C TRP A 2 -7.96 -14.62 2.52
N LEU A 3 -6.89 -14.05 1.99
CA LEU A 3 -6.73 -13.69 0.57
C LEU A 3 -5.51 -14.41 0.02
N HIS A 4 -5.66 -14.99 -1.15
CA HIS A 4 -4.53 -15.50 -1.94
C HIS A 4 -3.91 -14.37 -2.76
N ARG A 5 -2.71 -14.59 -3.22
CA ARG A 5 -2.03 -13.65 -4.11
C ARG A 5 -2.89 -13.31 -5.33
N ASN A 6 -2.90 -12.02 -5.71
CA ASN A 6 -3.68 -11.41 -6.78
C ASN A 6 -5.20 -11.32 -6.52
N GLU A 7 -5.70 -11.79 -5.37
CA GLU A 7 -7.08 -11.55 -5.00
C GLU A 7 -7.33 -10.09 -4.64
N VAL A 8 -8.48 -9.59 -5.04
CA VAL A 8 -8.94 -8.22 -4.79
C VAL A 8 -9.70 -8.18 -3.47
N LEU A 9 -9.26 -7.34 -2.55
CA LEU A 9 -9.96 -7.11 -1.27
C LEU A 9 -11.16 -6.18 -1.46
N PHE A 10 -10.97 -5.08 -2.17
CA PHE A 10 -12.02 -4.11 -2.55
C PHE A 10 -11.61 -3.34 -3.80
N ARG A 11 -12.58 -2.73 -4.48
CA ARG A 11 -12.38 -1.99 -5.72
C ARG A 11 -12.53 -0.49 -5.54
N GLN A 12 -11.81 0.27 -6.35
CA GLN A 12 -11.95 1.73 -6.44
C GLN A 12 -13.41 2.11 -6.70
N GLY A 13 -13.89 3.12 -5.99
CA GLY A 13 -15.25 3.66 -6.12
C GLY A 13 -16.31 2.91 -5.29
N GLU A 14 -16.04 1.68 -4.84
CA GLU A 14 -16.94 0.97 -3.94
C GLU A 14 -16.92 1.59 -2.53
N THR A 15 -17.95 1.29 -1.75
CA THR A 15 -18.04 1.60 -0.32
C THR A 15 -18.20 0.29 0.46
N GLY A 16 -17.71 0.26 1.69
CA GLY A 16 -17.78 -0.96 2.49
C GLY A 16 -17.10 -0.82 3.84
N PRO A 17 -16.73 -1.97 4.45
CA PRO A 17 -16.07 -1.98 5.76
C PRO A 17 -14.67 -1.40 5.71
N LEU A 18 -14.12 -1.16 6.88
CA LEU A 18 -12.69 -0.99 7.06
C LEU A 18 -12.03 -2.35 7.20
N TYR A 19 -10.71 -2.42 7.02
CA TYR A 19 -9.98 -3.68 7.08
C TYR A 19 -8.70 -3.50 7.89
N ARG A 20 -8.47 -4.40 8.84
CA ARG A 20 -7.20 -4.51 9.57
C ARG A 20 -6.35 -5.58 8.91
N ILE A 21 -5.13 -5.25 8.55
CA ILE A 21 -4.18 -6.18 7.95
C ILE A 21 -3.41 -6.87 9.06
N GLN A 22 -3.63 -8.16 9.22
CA GLN A 22 -2.97 -8.97 10.25
C GLN A 22 -1.66 -9.55 9.75
N SER A 23 -1.62 -10.00 8.50
CA SER A 23 -0.41 -10.50 7.85
C SER A 23 -0.47 -10.35 6.34
N GLY A 24 0.69 -10.44 5.70
CA GLY A 24 0.83 -10.31 4.25
C GLY A 24 0.96 -8.87 3.77
N LEU A 25 1.08 -8.70 2.47
CA LEU A 25 1.34 -7.43 1.79
C LEU A 25 0.29 -7.21 0.71
N LEU A 26 -0.34 -6.02 0.72
CA LEU A 26 -1.25 -5.61 -0.35
C LEU A 26 -0.64 -4.43 -1.12
N LYS A 27 -1.04 -4.28 -2.38
CA LYS A 27 -0.82 -3.06 -3.18
C LYS A 27 -2.13 -2.33 -3.39
N ILE A 28 -2.05 -1.00 -3.42
CA ILE A 28 -3.16 -0.13 -3.82
C ILE A 28 -2.87 0.39 -5.22
N VAL A 29 -3.76 0.05 -6.14
CA VAL A 29 -3.72 0.55 -7.51
C VAL A 29 -4.93 1.46 -7.77
N ARG A 30 -4.71 2.51 -8.55
CA ARG A 30 -5.75 3.46 -8.95
C ARG A 30 -5.81 3.52 -10.47
N VAL A 31 -7.01 3.44 -11.00
CA VAL A 31 -7.28 3.75 -12.41
C VAL A 31 -7.53 5.25 -12.50
N GLN A 32 -6.76 5.94 -13.32
CA GLN A 32 -6.92 7.36 -13.63
C GLN A 32 -8.01 7.56 -14.68
N GLU A 33 -8.46 8.81 -14.89
CA GLU A 33 -9.52 9.13 -15.87
C GLU A 33 -9.16 8.74 -17.31
N ASP A 34 -7.87 8.72 -17.64
CA ASP A 34 -7.34 8.27 -18.93
C ASP A 34 -7.17 6.74 -19.06
N GLY A 35 -7.63 5.99 -18.06
CA GLY A 35 -7.57 4.52 -18.02
C GLY A 35 -6.22 3.94 -17.57
N ARG A 36 -5.20 4.76 -17.32
CA ARG A 36 -3.91 4.28 -16.82
C ARG A 36 -4.04 3.80 -15.37
N GLN A 37 -3.42 2.66 -15.07
CA GLN A 37 -3.26 2.21 -13.70
C GLN A 37 -2.01 2.84 -13.08
N LEU A 38 -2.14 3.28 -11.84
CA LEU A 38 -1.05 3.81 -11.04
C LEU A 38 -0.93 3.01 -9.75
N LEU A 39 0.24 2.46 -9.49
CA LEU A 39 0.57 1.87 -8.20
C LEU A 39 0.79 3.01 -7.18
N LEU A 40 -0.18 3.20 -6.30
CA LEU A 40 -0.16 4.28 -5.32
C LEU A 40 0.70 3.96 -4.12
N ASN A 41 0.50 2.78 -3.53
CA ASN A 41 1.06 2.46 -2.23
C ASN A 41 1.05 0.95 -1.95
N PHE A 42 1.82 0.55 -0.94
CA PHE A 42 1.75 -0.74 -0.31
C PHE A 42 1.13 -0.63 1.07
N ILE A 43 0.44 -1.68 1.49
CA ILE A 43 -0.16 -1.82 2.81
C ILE A 43 0.51 -2.99 3.50
N VAL A 44 1.01 -2.73 4.69
CA VAL A 44 1.79 -3.68 5.50
C VAL A 44 0.99 -4.17 6.70
N PRO A 45 1.41 -5.25 7.37
CA PRO A 45 0.77 -5.74 8.59
C PRO A 45 0.69 -4.65 9.67
N GLY A 46 -0.41 -4.66 10.42
CA GLY A 46 -0.70 -3.66 11.46
C GLY A 46 -1.46 -2.43 10.96
N GLU A 47 -1.50 -2.17 9.66
CA GLU A 47 -2.28 -1.06 9.11
C GLU A 47 -3.78 -1.36 9.11
N MET A 48 -4.56 -0.26 9.23
CA MET A 48 -6.00 -0.27 9.04
C MET A 48 -6.37 0.58 7.84
N ILE A 49 -7.10 0.02 6.91
CA ILE A 49 -7.41 0.63 5.61
C ILE A 49 -8.92 0.65 5.33
N PRO A 50 -9.36 1.54 4.44
CA PRO A 50 -8.60 2.60 3.76
C PRO A 50 -8.33 3.81 4.68
N HIS A 51 -7.11 4.34 4.66
CA HIS A 51 -6.67 5.39 5.58
C HIS A 51 -7.52 6.67 5.51
N HIS A 52 -7.96 7.04 4.30
CA HIS A 52 -8.79 8.24 4.07
C HIS A 52 -10.23 8.09 4.60
N SER A 53 -10.63 6.89 5.01
CA SER A 53 -11.96 6.60 5.57
C SER A 53 -11.92 6.31 7.06
N LEU A 54 -10.77 6.41 7.73
CA LEU A 54 -10.68 6.06 9.15
C LEU A 54 -11.45 6.99 10.08
N ILE A 55 -11.68 8.25 9.69
CA ILE A 55 -12.42 9.24 10.49
C ILE A 55 -13.84 9.44 9.98
N SER A 56 -14.05 9.35 8.67
CA SER A 56 -15.37 9.54 8.05
C SER A 56 -15.51 8.65 6.82
N PRO A 57 -16.73 8.16 6.55
CA PRO A 57 -16.95 7.26 5.40
C PRO A 57 -16.64 7.95 4.07
N LYS A 58 -15.90 7.28 3.23
CA LYS A 58 -15.55 7.68 1.86
C LYS A 58 -15.55 6.46 0.95
N ALA A 59 -15.86 6.65 -0.34
CA ALA A 59 -15.63 5.62 -1.34
C ALA A 59 -14.14 5.26 -1.42
N TYR A 60 -13.83 4.02 -1.73
CA TYR A 60 -12.45 3.54 -1.82
C TYR A 60 -11.70 4.26 -2.94
N HIS A 61 -10.58 4.88 -2.60
CA HIS A 61 -9.79 5.72 -3.51
C HIS A 61 -8.98 4.93 -4.55
N GLY A 62 -8.81 3.65 -4.33
CA GLY A 62 -8.11 2.72 -5.21
C GLY A 62 -8.56 1.29 -4.94
N THR A 63 -8.07 0.37 -5.72
CA THR A 63 -8.29 -1.08 -5.60
C THR A 63 -7.18 -1.70 -4.76
N ALA A 64 -7.53 -2.44 -3.72
CA ALA A 64 -6.59 -3.19 -2.90
C ALA A 64 -6.44 -4.62 -3.43
N ILE A 65 -5.21 -5.04 -3.72
CA ILE A 65 -4.88 -6.34 -4.30
C ILE A 65 -3.80 -7.00 -3.44
N ALA A 66 -4.00 -8.26 -3.08
CA ALA A 66 -3.03 -9.03 -2.32
C ALA A 66 -1.78 -9.34 -3.15
N LEU A 67 -0.60 -8.97 -2.67
CA LEU A 67 0.70 -9.33 -3.27
C LEU A 67 1.22 -10.66 -2.77
N THR A 68 0.94 -10.97 -1.52
CA THR A 68 1.25 -12.25 -0.87
C THR A 68 -0.04 -12.85 -0.31
N ALA A 69 0.02 -14.03 0.29
CA ALA A 69 -1.10 -14.51 1.11
C ALA A 69 -1.31 -13.52 2.27
N CYS A 70 -2.55 -13.06 2.45
CA CYS A 70 -2.90 -12.06 3.46
C CYS A 70 -3.98 -12.58 4.42
N GLN A 71 -3.82 -12.27 5.68
CA GLN A 71 -4.89 -12.40 6.67
C GLN A 71 -5.45 -11.03 6.99
N VAL A 72 -6.76 -10.86 6.78
CA VAL A 72 -7.44 -9.57 6.88
C VAL A 72 -8.68 -9.70 7.74
N GLU A 73 -8.89 -8.75 8.62
CA GLU A 73 -10.06 -8.66 9.50
C GLU A 73 -10.96 -7.50 9.04
N PRO A 74 -12.19 -7.77 8.55
CA PRO A 74 -13.13 -6.72 8.24
C PRO A 74 -13.68 -6.08 9.52
N VAL A 75 -13.82 -4.76 9.52
CA VAL A 75 -14.37 -3.97 10.64
C VAL A 75 -15.56 -3.19 10.13
N ALA A 76 -16.72 -3.42 10.70
CA ALA A 76 -17.97 -2.77 10.29
C ALA A 76 -17.85 -1.24 10.46
N ALA A 77 -18.03 -0.49 9.37
CA ALA A 77 -17.85 0.95 9.36
C ALA A 77 -18.79 1.69 10.34
N PRO A 78 -20.10 1.35 10.45
CA PRO A 78 -20.98 2.02 11.42
C PRO A 78 -20.53 1.83 12.87
N GLU A 79 -20.11 0.64 13.26
CA GLU A 79 -19.62 0.33 14.61
C GLU A 79 -18.30 1.09 14.89
N TRP A 80 -17.43 1.13 13.89
CA TRP A 80 -16.18 1.87 13.97
C TRP A 80 -16.40 3.34 14.23
N TYR A 81 -17.22 4.02 13.44
CA TYR A 81 -17.47 5.45 13.61
C TYR A 81 -18.25 5.76 14.89
N ALA A 82 -19.22 4.93 15.28
CA ALA A 82 -19.93 5.07 16.55
C ALA A 82 -18.96 5.00 17.73
N ARG A 83 -18.00 4.07 17.70
CA ARG A 83 -16.96 3.97 18.72
C ARG A 83 -16.07 5.23 18.75
N LEU A 84 -15.60 5.71 17.61
CA LEU A 84 -14.75 6.91 17.57
C LEU A 84 -15.44 8.17 18.13
N ALA A 85 -16.77 8.26 18.01
CA ALA A 85 -17.54 9.39 18.50
C ALA A 85 -17.58 9.50 20.03
N VAL A 86 -17.37 8.38 20.75
CA VAL A 86 -17.54 8.30 22.22
C VAL A 86 -16.27 7.84 22.95
N ASP A 87 -15.32 7.26 22.26
CA ASP A 87 -14.08 6.69 22.82
C ASP A 87 -12.88 7.57 22.41
N ALA A 88 -12.55 8.56 23.22
CA ALA A 88 -11.42 9.46 22.97
C ALA A 88 -10.06 8.73 22.86
N PRO A 89 -9.72 7.71 23.67
CA PRO A 89 -8.56 6.87 23.46
C PRO A 89 -8.53 6.22 22.06
N ALA A 90 -9.63 5.63 21.59
CA ALA A 90 -9.70 5.03 20.26
C ALA A 90 -9.49 6.09 19.15
N ALA A 91 -10.06 7.28 19.30
CA ALA A 91 -9.84 8.39 18.36
C ALA A 91 -8.37 8.84 18.33
N LEU A 92 -7.71 8.88 19.49
CA LEU A 92 -6.27 9.18 19.57
C LEU A 92 -5.41 8.12 18.90
N ASP A 93 -5.75 6.83 19.03
CA ASP A 93 -5.04 5.75 18.36
C ASP A 93 -5.16 5.85 16.84
N VAL A 94 -6.33 6.24 16.32
CA VAL A 94 -6.51 6.52 14.89
C VAL A 94 -5.65 7.71 14.46
N ALA A 95 -5.60 8.78 15.25
CA ALA A 95 -4.75 9.93 14.96
C ALA A 95 -3.26 9.55 14.90
N ARG A 96 -2.78 8.71 15.82
CA ARG A 96 -1.40 8.18 15.82
C ARG A 96 -1.13 7.32 14.57
N LEU A 97 -2.07 6.48 14.19
CA LEU A 97 -1.97 5.66 12.97
C LEU A 97 -1.84 6.57 11.73
N LEU A 98 -2.68 7.59 11.61
CA LEU A 98 -2.61 8.55 10.51
C LEU A 98 -1.31 9.38 10.54
N GLN A 99 -0.81 9.75 11.71
CA GLN A 99 0.48 10.43 11.86
C GLN A 99 1.63 9.55 11.36
N THR A 100 1.63 8.25 11.73
CA THR A 100 2.62 7.29 11.24
C THR A 100 2.54 7.16 9.72
N LYS A 101 1.33 7.07 9.17
CA LYS A 101 1.15 6.98 7.71
C LYS A 101 1.59 8.25 6.99
N LEU A 102 1.32 9.42 7.54
CA LEU A 102 1.80 10.69 7.00
C LEU A 102 3.33 10.71 6.94
N ARG A 103 4.00 10.27 8.00
CA ARG A 103 5.47 10.19 8.04
C ARG A 103 6.02 9.23 6.97
N MET A 104 5.43 8.04 6.82
CA MET A 104 5.81 7.11 5.75
C MET A 104 5.64 7.73 4.36
N MET A 105 4.61 8.54 4.15
CA MET A 105 4.40 9.22 2.88
C MET A 105 5.42 10.34 2.64
N GLN A 106 5.84 11.05 3.68
CA GLN A 106 6.93 12.03 3.59
C GLN A 106 8.27 11.36 3.23
N GLU A 107 8.62 10.26 3.91
CA GLU A 107 9.81 9.45 3.60
C GLU A 107 9.79 8.95 2.15
N ARG A 108 8.61 8.59 1.64
CA ARG A 108 8.47 8.23 0.22
C ARG A 108 8.71 9.40 -0.72
N ILE A 109 8.24 10.60 -0.38
CA ILE A 109 8.50 11.81 -1.17
C ILE A 109 10.01 12.08 -1.24
N ASP A 110 10.72 11.92 -0.12
CA ASP A 110 12.18 12.06 -0.06
C ASP A 110 12.87 11.02 -0.96
N GLN A 111 12.41 9.77 -0.95
CA GLN A 111 12.91 8.73 -1.86
C GLN A 111 12.67 9.07 -3.33
N LEU A 112 11.50 9.61 -3.67
CA LEU A 112 11.19 10.03 -5.03
C LEU A 112 12.04 11.23 -5.48
N ALA A 113 12.50 12.06 -4.56
CA ALA A 113 13.40 13.18 -4.82
C ALA A 113 14.87 12.77 -5.01
N MET A 114 15.27 11.54 -4.70
CA MET A 114 16.63 11.05 -4.97
C MET A 114 16.95 11.16 -6.46
N ASN A 115 18.19 11.52 -6.78
CA ASN A 115 18.64 11.69 -8.17
C ASN A 115 18.97 10.37 -8.86
N SER A 116 19.44 9.37 -8.11
CA SER A 116 19.89 8.11 -8.66
C SER A 116 18.76 7.07 -8.72
N PRO A 117 18.38 6.59 -9.92
CA PRO A 117 17.43 5.48 -10.05
C PRO A 117 17.89 4.20 -9.35
N ALA A 118 19.18 3.93 -9.27
CA ALA A 118 19.73 2.78 -8.57
C ALA A 118 19.48 2.90 -7.05
N GLU A 119 19.77 4.06 -6.47
CA GLU A 119 19.50 4.32 -5.04
C GLU A 119 18.02 4.19 -4.70
N LYS A 120 17.11 4.68 -5.56
CA LYS A 120 15.66 4.50 -5.40
C LYS A 120 15.26 3.03 -5.34
N LEU A 121 15.80 2.22 -6.28
CA LEU A 121 15.49 0.80 -6.35
C LEU A 121 16.05 0.05 -5.15
N ASP A 122 17.26 0.37 -4.71
CA ASP A 122 17.90 -0.30 -3.56
C ASP A 122 17.20 0.07 -2.24
N ALA A 123 16.82 1.33 -2.05
CA ALA A 123 16.02 1.76 -0.91
C ALA A 123 14.65 1.05 -0.87
N PHE A 124 14.00 0.91 -2.02
CA PHE A 124 12.75 0.19 -2.12
C PHE A 124 12.90 -1.30 -1.85
N ARG A 125 13.93 -1.96 -2.39
CA ARG A 125 14.24 -3.37 -2.11
C ARG A 125 14.48 -3.61 -0.63
N HIS A 126 15.27 -2.75 0.00
CA HIS A 126 15.55 -2.84 1.42
C HIS A 126 14.29 -2.72 2.27
N TRP A 127 13.45 -1.73 1.96
CA TRP A 127 12.20 -1.50 2.69
C TRP A 127 11.22 -2.66 2.53
N ILE A 128 10.97 -3.12 1.28
CA ILE A 128 9.96 -4.15 1.02
C ILE A 128 10.39 -5.53 1.55
N ALA A 129 11.70 -5.80 1.58
CA ALA A 129 12.23 -7.07 2.08
C ALA A 129 11.82 -7.38 3.53
N ALA A 130 11.58 -6.34 4.34
CA ALA A 130 11.09 -6.51 5.72
C ALA A 130 9.67 -7.14 5.80
N TYR A 131 8.92 -7.13 4.70
CA TYR A 131 7.53 -7.60 4.63
C TYR A 131 7.34 -8.81 3.70
N LEU A 132 8.40 -9.27 3.06
CA LEU A 132 8.36 -10.40 2.15
C LEU A 132 8.77 -11.70 2.83
N PRO A 133 8.23 -12.84 2.38
CA PRO A 133 8.78 -14.14 2.75
C PRO A 133 10.28 -14.23 2.39
N PRO A 134 11.07 -15.01 3.14
CA PRO A 134 12.47 -15.26 2.80
C PRO A 134 12.62 -15.69 1.33
N ASP A 135 13.70 -15.27 0.69
CA ASP A 135 14.05 -15.62 -0.70
C ASP A 135 13.06 -15.19 -1.78
N THR A 136 12.12 -14.29 -1.47
CA THR A 136 11.18 -13.75 -2.45
C THR A 136 11.79 -12.55 -3.17
N ALA A 137 11.99 -12.66 -4.48
CA ALA A 137 12.42 -11.51 -5.27
C ALA A 137 11.25 -10.54 -5.50
N ILE A 138 11.55 -9.24 -5.51
CA ILE A 138 10.55 -8.19 -5.80
C ILE A 138 9.89 -8.40 -7.18
N THR A 139 10.63 -8.93 -8.13
CA THR A 139 10.18 -9.24 -9.50
C THR A 139 9.19 -10.41 -9.57
N ASP A 140 9.13 -11.24 -8.53
CA ASP A 140 8.13 -12.30 -8.44
C ASP A 140 6.74 -11.73 -8.11
N LEU A 141 6.70 -10.55 -7.48
CA LEU A 141 5.48 -9.93 -6.97
C LEU A 141 5.00 -8.75 -7.80
N LEU A 142 5.94 -7.98 -8.37
CA LEU A 142 5.68 -6.75 -9.09
C LEU A 142 6.25 -6.82 -10.50
N THR A 143 5.52 -6.27 -11.44
CA THR A 143 6.04 -6.04 -12.79
C THR A 143 7.05 -4.89 -12.79
N GLN A 144 7.93 -4.85 -13.78
CA GLN A 144 8.87 -3.74 -13.96
C GLN A 144 8.16 -2.39 -14.17
N GLU A 145 6.97 -2.43 -14.78
CA GLU A 145 6.11 -1.27 -14.93
C GLU A 145 5.64 -0.73 -13.57
N GLU A 146 5.14 -1.61 -12.70
CA GLU A 146 4.69 -1.24 -11.35
C GLU A 146 5.84 -0.70 -10.49
N ILE A 147 7.02 -1.32 -10.58
CA ILE A 147 8.23 -0.82 -9.90
C ILE A 147 8.57 0.57 -10.42
N GLY A 148 8.56 0.76 -11.74
CA GLY A 148 8.83 2.04 -12.37
C GLY A 148 7.84 3.13 -11.96
N GLN A 149 6.55 2.83 -11.95
CA GLN A 149 5.49 3.74 -11.48
C GLN A 149 5.70 4.13 -10.01
N PHE A 150 5.98 3.15 -9.16
CA PHE A 150 6.19 3.39 -7.73
C PHE A 150 7.41 4.27 -7.45
N LEU A 151 8.50 4.10 -8.20
CA LEU A 151 9.76 4.83 -8.03
C LEU A 151 9.88 6.08 -8.90
N SER A 152 8.90 6.37 -9.75
CA SER A 152 8.95 7.44 -10.76
C SER A 152 10.18 7.34 -11.67
N ILE A 153 10.47 6.12 -12.15
CA ILE A 153 11.51 5.84 -13.14
C ILE A 153 10.92 5.03 -14.30
N ARG A 154 11.56 5.11 -15.47
CA ARG A 154 11.07 4.41 -16.65
C ARG A 154 11.25 2.89 -16.51
N ARG A 155 10.32 2.11 -17.06
CA ARG A 155 10.39 0.65 -17.09
C ARG A 155 11.72 0.13 -17.63
N GLU A 156 12.23 0.75 -18.70
CA GLU A 156 13.51 0.38 -19.32
C GLU A 156 14.68 0.57 -18.34
N THR A 157 14.63 1.63 -17.52
CA THR A 157 15.62 1.88 -16.48
C THR A 157 15.53 0.80 -15.39
N VAL A 158 14.31 0.42 -14.97
CA VAL A 158 14.11 -0.69 -14.02
C VAL A 158 14.70 -1.98 -14.59
N ASN A 159 14.39 -2.32 -15.85
CA ASN A 159 14.91 -3.52 -16.49
C ASN A 159 16.46 -3.56 -16.49
N ARG A 160 17.10 -2.46 -16.89
CA ARG A 160 18.56 -2.35 -16.91
C ARG A 160 19.18 -2.54 -15.51
N LEU A 161 18.63 -1.87 -14.51
CA LEU A 161 19.10 -1.98 -13.12
C LEU A 161 18.91 -3.39 -12.54
N LEU A 162 17.81 -4.06 -12.88
CA LEU A 162 17.55 -5.44 -12.44
C LEU A 162 18.54 -6.44 -13.07
N ARG A 163 19.06 -6.18 -14.26
CA ARG A 163 20.08 -6.97 -14.94
C ARG A 163 21.52 -6.69 -14.49
N GLY A 164 21.72 -5.66 -13.66
CA GLY A 164 23.05 -5.22 -13.27
C GLY A 164 23.82 -4.47 -14.38
N GLU A 165 23.10 -3.98 -15.39
CA GLU A 165 23.65 -3.20 -16.49
C GLU A 165 23.67 -1.72 -16.05
N CYS A 166 24.75 -1.28 -15.41
CA CYS A 166 25.00 0.12 -15.03
C CYS A 166 25.76 0.87 -16.12
#